data_d701628bc88d9d74f00de366db17ad7c
#
_entry.id   d701628bc88d9d74f00de366db17ad7c
#
_cell.length_a   1.000
_cell.length_b   1.000
_cell.length_c   1.000
_cell.angle_alpha   90.00
_cell.angle_beta   90.00
_cell.angle_gamma   90.00
#
_symmetry.space_group_name_H-M   'P 1'
#
loop_
_entity.id
_entity.type
_entity.pdbx_description
1 polymer ?
#
loop_
_entity_poly.entity_id
_entity_poly.type
_entity_poly.pdbx_seq_one_letter_code
_entity_poly.pdbx_strand_id
1 'polypeptide(L)'
;MATRWQDGLEMVRRCDQAGVQLFVVKQNRRNATLQLLKRAIQRGRFGRIYMATINVFWSRPQSYYDGAAWRGTWEFDGGALMNQASHYVDLVDWLVGPVESVQAYVATLARNIQVEDTATVGVRWRSGALGSINVTMLTYPKNLEGSITIIGEKGTAKVGGVAVNQIQHWEFADSDPDDEEVRSASYETTSVYGFGHPLYYENVVKVLRGAAHAETDGREGLRSLELLIASYISARDGRRVALPLEY
;
A
#
# COMPACT_ATOMS: atom_id res chain seq x y z
N MET A 1 8.69 -6.11 -4.59
CA MET A 1 9.96 -5.87 -5.31
C MET A 1 11.04 -6.81 -4.78
N ALA A 2 11.45 -6.70 -3.55
CA ALA A 2 12.40 -7.59 -2.88
C ALA A 2 12.02 -7.72 -1.41
N THR A 3 12.57 -8.71 -0.69
CA THR A 3 12.41 -8.88 0.76
C THR A 3 13.53 -8.18 1.56
N ARG A 4 14.59 -7.74 0.89
CA ARG A 4 15.73 -7.03 1.47
C ARG A 4 15.95 -5.70 0.78
N TRP A 5 16.41 -4.70 1.55
CA TRP A 5 16.69 -3.37 1.01
C TRP A 5 17.78 -3.38 -0.05
N GLN A 6 18.92 -4.02 0.25
CA GLN A 6 20.06 -4.09 -0.65
C GLN A 6 19.71 -4.75 -1.98
N ASP A 7 18.86 -5.79 -1.98
CA ASP A 7 18.42 -6.44 -3.21
C ASP A 7 17.56 -5.50 -4.05
N GLY A 8 16.69 -4.70 -3.40
CA GLY A 8 15.91 -3.66 -4.08
C GLY A 8 16.79 -2.60 -4.75
N LEU A 9 17.79 -2.10 -4.03
CA LEU A 9 18.79 -1.15 -4.57
C LEU A 9 19.56 -1.76 -5.74
N GLU A 10 20.02 -3.00 -5.59
CA GLU A 10 20.78 -3.70 -6.62
C GLU A 10 19.95 -3.94 -7.89
N MET A 11 18.66 -4.28 -7.75
CA MET A 11 17.76 -4.41 -8.90
C MET A 11 17.69 -3.10 -9.70
N VAL A 12 17.50 -1.96 -9.03
CA VAL A 12 17.45 -0.65 -9.70
C VAL A 12 18.80 -0.33 -10.36
N ARG A 13 19.89 -0.50 -9.62
CA ARG A 13 21.23 -0.23 -10.12
C ARG A 13 21.57 -1.05 -11.36
N ARG A 14 21.26 -2.34 -11.38
CA ARG A 14 21.52 -3.22 -12.54
C ARG A 14 20.67 -2.84 -13.75
N CYS A 15 19.40 -2.51 -13.54
CA CYS A 15 18.55 -2.06 -14.64
C CYS A 15 19.06 -0.74 -15.24
N ASP A 16 19.46 0.23 -14.40
CA ASP A 16 20.05 1.49 -14.86
C ASP A 16 21.34 1.25 -15.66
N GLN A 17 22.24 0.38 -15.16
CA GLN A 17 23.50 0.05 -15.86
C GLN A 17 23.27 -0.67 -17.20
N ALA A 18 22.23 -1.49 -17.28
CA ALA A 18 21.87 -2.18 -18.51
C ALA A 18 21.03 -1.31 -19.47
N GLY A 19 20.66 -0.09 -19.08
CA GLY A 19 19.81 0.79 -19.87
C GLY A 19 18.40 0.23 -20.09
N VAL A 20 17.89 -0.61 -19.15
CA VAL A 20 16.56 -1.19 -19.23
C VAL A 20 15.65 -0.64 -18.14
N GLN A 21 14.35 -0.63 -18.42
CA GLN A 21 13.34 -0.17 -17.48
C GLN A 21 12.97 -1.27 -16.47
N LEU A 22 12.92 -0.92 -15.20
CA LEU A 22 12.36 -1.75 -14.14
C LEU A 22 10.95 -1.26 -13.80
N PHE A 23 9.96 -2.14 -13.95
CA PHE A 23 8.57 -1.87 -13.59
C PHE A 23 8.20 -2.65 -12.33
N VAL A 24 7.56 -1.96 -11.38
CA VAL A 24 7.05 -2.57 -10.14
C VAL A 24 5.52 -2.52 -10.14
N VAL A 25 4.87 -3.68 -10.09
CA VAL A 25 3.41 -3.77 -10.19
C VAL A 25 2.75 -3.16 -8.94
N LYS A 26 2.04 -2.05 -9.12
CA LYS A 26 1.25 -1.33 -8.10
C LYS A 26 -0.17 -1.06 -8.64
N GLN A 27 -0.82 -2.12 -9.13
CA GLN A 27 -2.10 -2.03 -9.84
C GLN A 27 -3.22 -1.39 -9.03
N ASN A 28 -3.17 -1.43 -7.69
CA ASN A 28 -4.18 -0.78 -6.84
C ASN A 28 -4.25 0.72 -7.08
N ARG A 29 -3.15 1.38 -7.42
CA ARG A 29 -3.14 2.80 -7.79
C ARG A 29 -4.10 3.09 -8.96
N ARG A 30 -4.45 2.08 -9.78
CA ARG A 30 -5.35 2.17 -10.93
C ARG A 30 -6.82 1.89 -10.63
N ASN A 31 -7.17 1.52 -9.40
CA ASN A 31 -8.57 1.37 -9.02
C ASN A 31 -9.28 2.71 -9.12
N ALA A 32 -10.46 2.74 -9.75
CA ALA A 32 -11.22 3.97 -9.98
C ALA A 32 -11.51 4.73 -8.68
N THR A 33 -11.81 4.01 -7.60
CA THR A 33 -12.02 4.54 -6.26
C THR A 33 -10.79 5.29 -5.72
N LEU A 34 -9.59 4.72 -5.92
CA LEU A 34 -8.34 5.31 -5.48
C LEU A 34 -7.88 6.45 -6.38
N GLN A 35 -8.18 6.39 -7.67
CA GLN A 35 -7.94 7.50 -8.59
C GLN A 35 -8.80 8.71 -8.21
N LEU A 36 -10.07 8.49 -7.89
CA LEU A 36 -10.96 9.54 -7.41
C LEU A 36 -10.45 10.15 -6.08
N LEU A 37 -10.06 9.31 -5.12
CA LEU A 37 -9.48 9.76 -3.86
C LEU A 37 -8.19 10.57 -4.09
N LYS A 38 -7.32 10.12 -5.00
CA LYS A 38 -6.08 10.83 -5.36
C LYS A 38 -6.35 12.20 -5.95
N ARG A 39 -7.33 12.32 -6.86
CA ARG A 39 -7.74 13.62 -7.43
C ARG A 39 -8.25 14.57 -6.36
N ALA A 40 -9.09 14.09 -5.44
CA ALA A 40 -9.59 14.91 -4.32
C ALA A 40 -8.46 15.45 -3.43
N ILE A 41 -7.44 14.62 -3.16
CA ILE A 41 -6.23 15.03 -2.42
C ILE A 41 -5.45 16.09 -3.21
N GLN A 42 -5.18 15.84 -4.50
CA GLN A 42 -4.40 16.74 -5.36
C GLN A 42 -5.08 18.10 -5.57
N ARG A 43 -6.41 18.14 -5.59
CA ARG A 43 -7.20 19.38 -5.64
C ARG A 43 -7.31 20.07 -4.28
N GLY A 44 -6.73 19.50 -3.22
CA GLY A 44 -6.73 20.11 -1.88
C GLY A 44 -8.09 20.06 -1.17
N ARG A 45 -9.03 19.23 -1.60
CA ARG A 45 -10.39 19.16 -1.05
C ARG A 45 -10.42 18.80 0.45
N PHE A 46 -9.42 18.06 0.92
CA PHE A 46 -9.29 17.75 2.34
C PHE A 46 -8.84 18.93 3.21
N GLY A 47 -8.32 20.03 2.60
CA GLY A 47 -7.54 21.00 3.35
C GLY A 47 -6.29 20.32 3.94
N ARG A 48 -5.95 20.68 5.18
CA ARG A 48 -4.88 19.97 5.91
C ARG A 48 -5.36 18.57 6.29
N ILE A 49 -4.62 17.56 5.87
CA ILE A 49 -4.87 16.17 6.29
C ILE A 49 -4.38 16.01 7.73
N TYR A 50 -5.25 15.51 8.61
CA TYR A 50 -4.96 15.28 10.02
C TYR A 50 -4.59 13.82 10.27
N MET A 51 -5.33 12.88 9.65
CA MET A 51 -5.16 11.46 9.91
C MET A 51 -5.42 10.64 8.64
N ALA A 52 -4.63 9.57 8.49
CA ALA A 52 -4.91 8.52 7.52
C ALA A 52 -4.74 7.15 8.18
N THR A 53 -5.72 6.25 7.97
CA THR A 53 -5.65 4.88 8.47
C THR A 53 -5.84 3.89 7.34
N ILE A 54 -5.09 2.79 7.41
CA ILE A 54 -5.15 1.70 6.44
C ILE A 54 -5.38 0.41 7.20
N ASN A 55 -6.36 -0.39 6.74
CA ASN A 55 -6.64 -1.69 7.30
C ASN A 55 -6.59 -2.76 6.21
N VAL A 56 -5.89 -3.85 6.49
CA VAL A 56 -5.86 -5.05 5.66
C VAL A 56 -6.20 -6.24 6.57
N PHE A 57 -7.48 -6.54 6.66
CA PHE A 57 -8.02 -7.59 7.52
C PHE A 57 -8.49 -8.74 6.65
N TRP A 58 -7.56 -9.66 6.37
CA TRP A 58 -7.79 -10.79 5.49
C TRP A 58 -7.68 -12.12 6.24
N SER A 59 -8.16 -13.15 5.61
CA SER A 59 -8.08 -14.54 6.09
C SER A 59 -7.10 -15.31 5.24
N ARG A 60 -6.06 -15.84 5.88
CA ARG A 60 -5.14 -16.81 5.28
C ARG A 60 -5.03 -17.99 6.22
N PRO A 61 -5.73 -19.10 5.95
CA PRO A 61 -5.64 -20.30 6.76
C PRO A 61 -4.23 -20.94 6.65
N GLN A 62 -3.90 -21.84 7.58
CA GLN A 62 -2.61 -22.53 7.54
C GLN A 62 -2.36 -23.23 6.20
N SER A 63 -3.40 -23.82 5.61
CA SER A 63 -3.33 -24.49 4.30
C SER A 63 -2.90 -23.57 3.15
N TYR A 64 -3.11 -22.24 3.28
CA TYR A 64 -2.56 -21.28 2.31
C TYR A 64 -1.04 -21.27 2.35
N TYR A 65 -0.46 -21.28 3.55
CA TYR A 65 0.99 -21.28 3.72
C TYR A 65 1.60 -22.63 3.37
N ASP A 66 0.96 -23.73 3.76
CA ASP A 66 1.41 -25.09 3.46
C ASP A 66 1.37 -25.42 1.96
N GLY A 67 0.61 -24.65 1.18
CA GLY A 67 0.45 -24.85 -0.26
C GLY A 67 1.69 -24.50 -1.11
N ALA A 68 2.72 -23.85 -0.54
CA ALA A 68 3.97 -23.57 -1.24
C ALA A 68 5.11 -23.27 -0.25
N ALA A 69 6.25 -23.91 -0.43
CA ALA A 69 7.38 -23.86 0.50
C ALA A 69 7.97 -22.43 0.72
N TRP A 70 7.77 -21.51 -0.20
CA TRP A 70 8.26 -20.13 -0.06
C TRP A 70 7.38 -19.25 0.84
N ARG A 71 6.09 -19.60 0.98
CA ARG A 71 5.13 -18.82 1.75
C ARG A 71 5.45 -18.84 3.24
N GLY A 72 5.31 -17.72 3.87
CA GLY A 72 5.58 -17.59 5.31
C GLY A 72 7.06 -17.63 5.68
N THR A 73 7.99 -17.46 4.73
CA THR A 73 9.43 -17.43 4.96
C THR A 73 10.00 -16.01 4.87
N TRP A 74 11.03 -15.71 5.67
CA TRP A 74 11.73 -14.42 5.58
C TRP A 74 12.46 -14.22 4.25
N GLU A 75 12.97 -15.29 3.68
CA GLU A 75 13.80 -15.23 2.49
C GLU A 75 13.01 -14.84 1.23
N PHE A 76 11.80 -15.41 1.06
CA PHE A 76 11.07 -15.30 -0.21
C PHE A 76 9.72 -14.59 -0.10
N ASP A 77 9.10 -14.53 1.08
CA ASP A 77 7.75 -14.02 1.27
C ASP A 77 7.72 -12.69 2.05
N GLY A 78 8.35 -12.64 3.23
CA GLY A 78 8.45 -11.45 4.11
C GLY A 78 7.20 -11.33 4.93
N GLY A 79 6.22 -11.89 5.14
CA GLY A 79 5.11 -11.75 6.07
C GLY A 79 3.92 -10.94 5.59
N ALA A 80 3.02 -10.68 6.53
CA ALA A 80 1.75 -10.02 6.26
C ALA A 80 1.94 -8.59 5.70
N LEU A 81 2.89 -7.84 6.24
CA LEU A 81 3.22 -6.50 5.75
C LEU A 81 3.87 -6.55 4.37
N MET A 82 4.93 -7.35 4.21
CA MET A 82 5.77 -7.36 3.01
C MET A 82 5.05 -7.94 1.81
N ASN A 83 4.27 -9.00 1.99
CA ASN A 83 3.55 -9.67 0.92
C ASN A 83 2.11 -9.14 0.81
N GLN A 84 1.25 -9.46 1.78
CA GLN A 84 -0.19 -9.24 1.64
C GLN A 84 -0.55 -7.75 1.63
N ALA A 85 0.07 -6.95 2.49
CA ALA A 85 -0.23 -5.52 2.62
C ALA A 85 0.69 -4.60 1.78
N SER A 86 1.65 -5.11 1.04
CA SER A 86 2.64 -4.29 0.32
C SER A 86 2.03 -3.25 -0.63
N HIS A 87 0.90 -3.58 -1.26
CA HIS A 87 0.16 -2.63 -2.10
C HIS A 87 -0.48 -1.50 -1.29
N TYR A 88 -0.92 -1.79 -0.07
CA TYR A 88 -1.53 -0.81 0.83
C TYR A 88 -0.47 0.09 1.47
N VAL A 89 0.69 -0.46 1.80
CA VAL A 89 1.85 0.32 2.27
C VAL A 89 2.31 1.30 1.19
N ASP A 90 2.32 0.90 -0.07
CA ASP A 90 2.56 1.78 -1.21
C ASP A 90 1.58 2.95 -1.28
N LEU A 91 0.30 2.71 -1.02
CA LEU A 91 -0.74 3.73 -1.07
C LEU A 91 -0.58 4.80 0.01
N VAL A 92 0.06 4.50 1.14
CA VAL A 92 0.34 5.47 2.22
C VAL A 92 1.13 6.66 1.70
N ASP A 93 2.25 6.39 1.05
CA ASP A 93 3.12 7.41 0.50
C ASP A 93 2.51 8.06 -0.75
N TRP A 94 1.94 7.27 -1.64
CA TRP A 94 1.34 7.74 -2.88
C TRP A 94 0.17 8.70 -2.65
N LEU A 95 -0.69 8.44 -1.65
CA LEU A 95 -1.86 9.27 -1.37
C LEU A 95 -1.50 10.49 -0.51
N VAL A 96 -0.89 10.27 0.64
CA VAL A 96 -0.74 11.30 1.69
C VAL A 96 0.58 12.05 1.56
N GLY A 97 1.57 11.44 0.89
CA GLY A 97 2.88 12.03 0.69
C GLY A 97 3.96 11.38 1.59
N PRO A 98 5.16 11.97 1.62
CA PRO A 98 6.33 11.33 2.21
C PRO A 98 6.18 11.13 3.71
N VAL A 99 6.48 9.91 4.15
CA VAL A 99 6.52 9.53 5.56
C VAL A 99 7.77 10.10 6.23
N GLU A 100 7.62 10.62 7.45
CA GLU A 100 8.71 11.09 8.30
C GLU A 100 9.27 9.97 9.17
N SER A 101 8.38 9.19 9.79
CA SER A 101 8.79 8.12 10.71
C SER A 101 7.69 7.10 10.94
N VAL A 102 8.11 5.91 11.39
CA VAL A 102 7.22 4.82 11.78
C VAL A 102 7.58 4.23 13.13
N GLN A 103 6.58 3.65 13.80
CA GLN A 103 6.74 2.78 14.96
C GLN A 103 5.83 1.57 14.80
N ALA A 104 6.38 0.35 14.90
CA ALA A 104 5.68 -0.86 14.53
C ALA A 104 5.74 -1.94 15.61
N TYR A 105 4.68 -2.75 15.63
CA TYR A 105 4.60 -4.04 16.31
C TYR A 105 4.23 -5.09 15.27
N VAL A 106 4.92 -6.23 15.30
CA VAL A 106 4.61 -7.40 14.47
C VAL A 106 4.61 -8.65 15.34
N ALA A 107 3.75 -9.60 15.01
CA ALA A 107 3.67 -10.86 15.74
C ALA A 107 3.18 -12.00 14.84
N THR A 108 3.62 -13.22 15.14
CA THR A 108 3.06 -14.45 14.61
C THR A 108 2.13 -15.04 15.69
N LEU A 109 0.83 -14.74 15.58
CA LEU A 109 -0.12 -15.02 16.65
C LEU A 109 -0.77 -16.39 16.53
N ALA A 110 -0.96 -16.91 15.31
CA ALA A 110 -1.74 -18.11 15.11
C ALA A 110 -1.26 -19.03 13.97
N ARG A 111 -0.37 -18.57 13.08
CA ARG A 111 0.10 -19.41 11.97
C ARG A 111 1.46 -20.04 12.30
N ASN A 112 1.68 -21.27 11.83
CA ASN A 112 2.99 -21.91 11.93
C ASN A 112 3.85 -21.48 10.74
N ILE A 113 4.42 -20.28 10.84
CA ILE A 113 5.24 -19.63 9.79
C ILE A 113 6.43 -18.90 10.44
N GLN A 114 7.43 -18.53 9.65
CA GLN A 114 8.62 -17.82 10.14
C GLN A 114 8.37 -16.32 10.36
N VAL A 115 7.44 -15.75 9.62
CA VAL A 115 7.15 -14.31 9.52
C VAL A 115 5.90 -13.94 10.33
N GLU A 116 5.58 -12.67 10.38
CA GLU A 116 4.37 -12.21 11.05
C GLU A 116 3.09 -12.50 10.26
N ASP A 117 2.01 -12.80 10.98
CA ASP A 117 0.65 -12.86 10.46
C ASP A 117 -0.20 -11.64 10.86
N THR A 118 0.32 -10.81 11.76
CA THR A 118 -0.34 -9.62 12.30
C THR A 118 0.67 -8.51 12.55
N ALA A 119 0.31 -7.28 12.16
CA ALA A 119 1.14 -6.10 12.34
C ALA A 119 0.30 -4.85 12.59
N THR A 120 0.83 -3.92 13.38
CA THR A 120 0.33 -2.55 13.46
C THR A 120 1.51 -1.58 13.39
N VAL A 121 1.37 -0.53 12.57
CA VAL A 121 2.41 0.46 12.31
C VAL A 121 1.81 1.84 12.52
N GLY A 122 2.28 2.58 13.51
CA GLY A 122 2.04 4.00 13.65
C GLY A 122 2.89 4.79 12.65
N VAL A 123 2.28 5.74 11.96
CA VAL A 123 2.91 6.52 10.90
C VAL A 123 2.81 8.01 11.22
N ARG A 124 3.90 8.73 11.00
CA ARG A 124 3.92 10.20 10.96
C ARG A 124 4.39 10.63 9.57
N TRP A 125 3.63 11.49 8.93
CA TRP A 125 4.01 12.12 7.65
C TRP A 125 4.75 13.44 7.87
N ARG A 126 5.56 13.85 6.90
CA ARG A 126 6.27 15.14 6.92
C ARG A 126 5.32 16.34 6.94
N SER A 127 4.08 16.16 6.46
CA SER A 127 3.01 17.16 6.59
C SER A 127 2.52 17.38 8.04
N GLY A 128 2.93 16.53 8.97
CA GLY A 128 2.47 16.50 10.34
C GLY A 128 1.24 15.63 10.58
N ALA A 129 0.64 15.04 9.53
CA ALA A 129 -0.44 14.08 9.68
C ALA A 129 0.03 12.85 10.46
N LEU A 130 -0.89 12.21 11.17
CA LEU A 130 -0.68 10.96 11.91
C LEU A 130 -1.54 9.86 11.32
N GLY A 131 -1.18 8.60 11.58
CA GLY A 131 -2.02 7.49 11.17
C GLY A 131 -1.50 6.14 11.55
N SER A 132 -2.13 5.11 10.98
CA SER A 132 -1.74 3.73 11.21
C SER A 132 -1.98 2.83 10.01
N ILE A 133 -1.19 1.75 9.95
CA ILE A 133 -1.40 0.63 9.04
C ILE A 133 -1.63 -0.59 9.93
N ASN A 134 -2.80 -1.21 9.83
CA ASN A 134 -3.19 -2.38 10.61
C ASN A 134 -3.39 -3.55 9.66
N VAL A 135 -2.70 -4.64 9.91
CA VAL A 135 -2.69 -5.82 9.04
C VAL A 135 -2.88 -7.06 9.87
N THR A 136 -3.81 -7.91 9.48
CA THR A 136 -3.88 -9.28 10.01
C THR A 136 -4.37 -10.25 8.94
N MET A 137 -3.81 -11.45 8.97
CA MET A 137 -4.22 -12.57 8.11
C MET A 137 -5.14 -13.54 8.86
N LEU A 138 -5.69 -13.12 9.99
CA LEU A 138 -6.39 -13.98 10.95
C LEU A 138 -7.89 -13.73 11.03
N THR A 139 -8.48 -12.96 10.11
CA THR A 139 -9.93 -12.73 10.13
C THR A 139 -10.71 -14.02 9.90
N TYR A 140 -11.84 -14.16 10.60
CA TYR A 140 -12.71 -15.33 10.50
C TYR A 140 -14.11 -14.90 10.07
N PRO A 141 -14.77 -15.65 9.20
CA PRO A 141 -14.28 -16.86 8.49
C PRO A 141 -13.62 -16.53 7.14
N LYS A 142 -13.64 -15.26 6.70
CA LYS A 142 -13.17 -14.79 5.38
C LYS A 142 -12.56 -13.39 5.47
N ASN A 143 -12.04 -12.90 4.35
CA ASN A 143 -11.57 -11.51 4.25
C ASN A 143 -12.67 -10.54 4.69
N LEU A 144 -12.32 -9.62 5.57
CA LEU A 144 -13.25 -8.61 6.09
C LEU A 144 -13.11 -7.30 5.32
N GLU A 145 -11.88 -6.78 5.23
CA GLU A 145 -11.66 -5.39 4.82
C GLU A 145 -10.28 -5.21 4.21
N GLY A 146 -10.23 -4.41 3.13
CA GLY A 146 -9.05 -3.72 2.66
C GLY A 146 -9.43 -2.27 2.45
N SER A 147 -9.06 -1.35 3.36
CA SER A 147 -9.58 0.01 3.37
C SER A 147 -8.56 1.08 3.65
N ILE A 148 -8.91 2.30 3.24
CA ILE A 148 -8.18 3.53 3.52
C ILE A 148 -9.19 4.59 3.96
N THR A 149 -8.93 5.23 5.11
CA THR A 149 -9.71 6.38 5.58
C THR A 149 -8.79 7.59 5.68
N ILE A 150 -9.21 8.72 5.14
CA ILE A 150 -8.50 10.00 5.23
C ILE A 150 -9.42 11.02 5.88
N ILE A 151 -8.91 11.67 6.91
CA ILE A 151 -9.60 12.72 7.67
C ILE A 151 -8.79 14.01 7.52
N GLY A 152 -9.43 15.04 7.01
CA GLY A 152 -8.85 16.36 6.81
C GLY A 152 -9.72 17.46 7.39
N GLU A 153 -9.22 18.68 7.29
CA GLU A 153 -9.87 19.90 7.77
C GLU A 153 -11.21 20.18 7.09
N LYS A 154 -11.30 19.85 5.79
CA LYS A 154 -12.45 20.19 4.93
C LYS A 154 -13.08 18.96 4.29
N GLY A 155 -12.65 17.76 4.66
CA GLY A 155 -13.20 16.55 4.07
C GLY A 155 -12.79 15.29 4.79
N THR A 156 -13.66 14.28 4.66
CA THR A 156 -13.44 12.92 5.14
C THR A 156 -13.87 11.95 4.05
N ALA A 157 -13.00 10.99 3.75
CA ALA A 157 -13.33 9.93 2.82
C ALA A 157 -12.86 8.58 3.32
N LYS A 158 -13.65 7.53 3.05
CA LYS A 158 -13.28 6.13 3.27
C LYS A 158 -13.50 5.33 1.98
N VAL A 159 -12.43 4.75 1.49
CA VAL A 159 -12.46 3.74 0.44
C VAL A 159 -12.22 2.38 1.09
N GLY A 160 -13.15 1.46 0.93
CA GLY A 160 -13.16 0.16 1.61
C GLY A 160 -13.54 -0.99 0.68
N GLY A 161 -14.30 -1.96 1.21
CA GLY A 161 -14.52 -3.25 0.59
C GLY A 161 -13.37 -4.21 0.88
N VAL A 162 -13.23 -5.28 0.11
CA VAL A 162 -12.15 -6.27 0.28
C VAL A 162 -10.88 -5.90 -0.49
N ALA A 163 -10.98 -4.97 -1.45
CA ALA A 163 -9.92 -4.61 -2.40
C ALA A 163 -9.86 -3.11 -2.70
N VAL A 164 -10.18 -2.24 -1.72
CA VAL A 164 -10.34 -0.78 -1.91
C VAL A 164 -11.24 -0.45 -3.12
N ASN A 165 -12.30 -1.22 -3.28
CA ASN A 165 -13.19 -1.23 -4.44
C ASN A 165 -14.51 -0.49 -4.22
N GLN A 166 -14.76 0.02 -3.02
CA GLN A 166 -16.01 0.70 -2.65
C GLN A 166 -15.72 2.02 -1.94
N ILE A 167 -16.35 3.11 -2.37
CA ILE A 167 -16.34 4.36 -1.62
C ILE A 167 -17.46 4.27 -0.58
N GLN A 168 -17.08 4.14 0.69
CA GLN A 168 -17.99 3.96 1.82
C GLN A 168 -18.36 5.27 2.51
N HIS A 169 -17.51 6.28 2.38
CA HIS A 169 -17.75 7.62 2.90
C HIS A 169 -17.06 8.64 1.99
N TRP A 170 -17.77 9.75 1.70
CA TRP A 170 -17.26 10.80 0.80
C TRP A 170 -17.95 12.11 1.13
N GLU A 171 -17.36 12.91 2.01
CA GLU A 171 -17.93 14.17 2.47
C GLU A 171 -16.86 15.26 2.46
N PHE A 172 -17.19 16.39 1.84
CA PHE A 172 -16.33 17.55 1.72
C PHE A 172 -17.11 18.85 1.96
N ALA A 173 -16.40 19.88 2.37
CA ALA A 173 -17.00 21.22 2.59
C ALA A 173 -17.53 21.84 1.29
N ASP A 174 -16.88 21.54 0.17
CA ASP A 174 -17.24 22.06 -1.15
C ASP A 174 -17.68 20.90 -2.06
N SER A 175 -18.65 21.16 -2.96
CA SER A 175 -19.00 20.22 -4.04
C SER A 175 -18.00 20.30 -5.20
N ASP A 176 -17.79 19.17 -5.87
CA ASP A 176 -16.89 19.05 -7.02
C ASP A 176 -17.55 18.13 -8.07
N PRO A 177 -17.34 18.36 -9.37
CA PRO A 177 -17.88 17.47 -10.41
C PRO A 177 -17.50 16.00 -10.24
N ASP A 178 -16.33 15.70 -9.65
CA ASP A 178 -15.90 14.35 -9.33
C ASP A 178 -16.84 13.64 -8.33
N ASP A 179 -17.68 14.36 -7.58
CA ASP A 179 -18.62 13.76 -6.62
C ASP A 179 -19.68 12.91 -7.32
N GLU A 180 -19.98 13.22 -8.59
CA GLU A 180 -20.90 12.42 -9.42
C GLU A 180 -20.30 11.04 -9.76
N GLU A 181 -18.97 10.91 -9.78
CA GLU A 181 -18.28 9.66 -10.09
C GLU A 181 -18.28 8.66 -8.92
N VAL A 182 -18.58 9.09 -7.69
CA VAL A 182 -18.46 8.26 -6.47
C VAL A 182 -19.18 6.92 -6.60
N ARG A 183 -20.40 6.94 -7.16
CA ARG A 183 -21.20 5.72 -7.34
C ARG A 183 -20.62 4.81 -8.42
N SER A 184 -20.20 5.38 -9.54
CA SER A 184 -19.67 4.63 -10.68
C SER A 184 -18.23 4.13 -10.47
N ALA A 185 -17.46 4.79 -9.61
CA ALA A 185 -16.11 4.35 -9.25
C ALA A 185 -16.12 3.09 -8.38
N SER A 186 -17.20 2.85 -7.64
CA SER A 186 -17.36 1.64 -6.81
C SER A 186 -17.75 0.44 -7.66
N TYR A 187 -17.20 -0.73 -7.35
CA TYR A 187 -17.50 -1.97 -8.07
C TYR A 187 -17.47 -3.18 -7.14
N GLU A 188 -18.19 -4.24 -7.53
CA GLU A 188 -18.19 -5.51 -6.81
C GLU A 188 -17.03 -6.40 -7.26
N THR A 189 -16.38 -7.04 -6.31
CA THR A 189 -15.34 -8.03 -6.57
C THR A 189 -15.23 -9.03 -5.42
N THR A 190 -14.91 -10.26 -5.77
CA THR A 190 -14.51 -11.30 -4.82
C THR A 190 -12.99 -11.45 -4.73
N SER A 191 -12.26 -10.77 -5.62
CA SER A 191 -10.80 -10.81 -5.70
C SER A 191 -10.20 -9.63 -4.94
N VAL A 192 -9.15 -9.90 -4.16
CA VAL A 192 -8.35 -8.85 -3.49
C VAL A 192 -7.48 -8.03 -4.46
N TYR A 193 -7.39 -8.43 -5.72
CA TYR A 193 -6.55 -7.75 -6.73
C TYR A 193 -7.25 -6.60 -7.44
N GLY A 194 -8.59 -6.52 -7.39
CA GLY A 194 -9.35 -5.54 -8.16
C GLY A 194 -9.16 -5.70 -9.67
N PHE A 195 -9.39 -4.60 -10.43
CA PHE A 195 -9.30 -4.57 -11.90
C PHE A 195 -8.18 -3.67 -12.44
N GLY A 196 -7.20 -3.30 -11.61
CA GLY A 196 -6.15 -2.36 -11.99
C GLY A 196 -5.05 -2.92 -12.91
N HIS A 197 -4.90 -4.25 -13.03
CA HIS A 197 -3.82 -4.87 -13.81
C HIS A 197 -3.83 -4.51 -15.30
N PRO A 198 -4.96 -4.61 -16.03
CA PRO A 198 -4.97 -4.22 -17.44
C PRO A 198 -4.50 -2.80 -17.66
N LEU A 199 -5.00 -1.85 -16.89
CA LEU A 199 -4.62 -0.43 -16.97
C LEU A 199 -3.14 -0.21 -16.62
N TYR A 200 -2.61 -0.97 -15.68
CA TYR A 200 -1.19 -0.95 -15.35
C TYR A 200 -0.35 -1.41 -16.55
N TYR A 201 -0.68 -2.54 -17.16
CA TYR A 201 0.05 -3.05 -18.32
C TYR A 201 -0.12 -2.18 -19.57
N GLU A 202 -1.23 -1.47 -19.73
CA GLU A 202 -1.37 -0.44 -20.77
C GLU A 202 -0.32 0.66 -20.61
N ASN A 203 -0.08 1.13 -19.37
CA ASN A 203 0.99 2.10 -19.11
C ASN A 203 2.37 1.51 -19.46
N VAL A 204 2.67 0.28 -19.04
CA VAL A 204 3.92 -0.41 -19.37
C VAL A 204 4.15 -0.44 -20.89
N VAL A 205 3.15 -0.85 -21.66
CA VAL A 205 3.23 -0.90 -23.13
C VAL A 205 3.44 0.48 -23.75
N LYS A 206 2.74 1.51 -23.25
CA LYS A 206 2.92 2.89 -23.72
C LYS A 206 4.33 3.39 -23.43
N VAL A 207 4.88 3.10 -22.25
CA VAL A 207 6.27 3.46 -21.89
C VAL A 207 7.28 2.78 -22.80
N LEU A 208 7.14 1.47 -23.04
CA LEU A 208 8.04 0.74 -23.94
C LEU A 208 7.98 1.23 -25.38
N ARG A 209 6.88 1.88 -25.80
CA ARG A 209 6.71 2.54 -27.11
C ARG A 209 7.16 4.01 -27.10
N GLY A 210 7.68 4.53 -26.00
CA GLY A 210 8.08 5.93 -25.87
C GLY A 210 6.92 6.93 -25.80
N ALA A 211 5.69 6.47 -25.55
CA ALA A 211 4.47 7.29 -25.59
C ALA A 211 4.00 7.73 -24.17
N ALA A 212 4.67 7.32 -23.11
CA ALA A 212 4.33 7.67 -21.72
C ALA A 212 5.56 7.54 -20.81
N HIS A 213 5.42 8.03 -19.57
CA HIS A 213 6.36 7.76 -18.48
C HIS A 213 5.84 6.60 -17.61
N ALA A 214 6.79 5.86 -17.00
CA ALA A 214 6.45 4.79 -16.07
C ALA A 214 5.81 5.37 -14.80
N GLU A 215 4.64 4.89 -14.45
CA GLU A 215 3.94 5.35 -13.23
C GLU A 215 4.52 4.74 -11.96
N THR A 216 5.05 3.54 -12.07
CA THR A 216 5.66 2.80 -10.96
C THR A 216 6.92 2.09 -11.45
N ASP A 217 7.99 2.85 -11.54
CA ASP A 217 9.33 2.35 -11.87
C ASP A 217 10.01 1.72 -10.64
N GLY A 218 11.26 1.33 -10.80
CA GLY A 218 12.07 0.77 -9.73
C GLY A 218 12.23 1.71 -8.53
N ARG A 219 12.32 3.03 -8.76
CA ARG A 219 12.48 4.03 -7.68
C ARG A 219 11.21 4.20 -6.88
N GLU A 220 10.05 4.22 -7.54
CA GLU A 220 8.74 4.17 -6.84
C GLU A 220 8.60 2.87 -6.03
N GLY A 221 9.09 1.75 -6.56
CA GLY A 221 9.13 0.48 -5.83
C GLY A 221 10.03 0.54 -4.58
N LEU A 222 11.16 1.24 -4.65
CA LEU A 222 12.05 1.43 -3.49
C LEU A 222 11.39 2.24 -2.37
N ARG A 223 10.58 3.27 -2.66
CA ARG A 223 9.89 4.06 -1.64
C ARG A 223 9.00 3.20 -0.75
N SER A 224 8.19 2.33 -1.35
CA SER A 224 7.36 1.42 -0.58
C SER A 224 8.16 0.31 0.11
N LEU A 225 9.25 -0.16 -0.49
CA LEU A 225 10.15 -1.11 0.15
C LEU A 225 10.82 -0.49 1.39
N GLU A 226 11.30 0.74 1.28
CA GLU A 226 11.94 1.46 2.39
C GLU A 226 11.00 1.58 3.60
N LEU A 227 9.73 1.92 3.38
CA LEU A 227 8.72 2.01 4.43
C LEU A 227 8.46 0.65 5.10
N LEU A 228 8.42 -0.44 4.32
CA LEU A 228 8.31 -1.81 4.84
C LEU A 228 9.52 -2.18 5.70
N ILE A 229 10.74 -1.95 5.20
CA ILE A 229 11.98 -2.23 5.93
C ILE A 229 12.07 -1.39 7.21
N ALA A 230 11.73 -0.10 7.16
CA ALA A 230 11.67 0.76 8.34
C ALA A 230 10.71 0.22 9.40
N SER A 231 9.56 -0.33 8.98
CA SER A 231 8.58 -0.95 9.88
C SER A 231 9.15 -2.19 10.56
N TYR A 232 9.85 -3.06 9.83
CA TYR A 232 10.51 -4.23 10.43
C TYR A 232 11.68 -3.86 11.34
N ILE A 233 12.49 -2.87 10.99
CA ILE A 233 13.55 -2.34 11.87
C ILE A 233 12.92 -1.80 13.16
N SER A 234 11.83 -1.04 13.05
CA SER A 234 11.11 -0.49 14.21
C SER A 234 10.58 -1.60 15.13
N ALA A 235 9.97 -2.63 14.57
CA ALA A 235 9.44 -3.75 15.35
C ALA A 235 10.54 -4.57 16.02
N ARG A 236 11.66 -4.82 15.31
CA ARG A 236 12.82 -5.53 15.84
C ARG A 236 13.48 -4.79 17.00
N ASP A 237 13.69 -3.48 16.83
CA ASP A 237 14.48 -2.65 17.75
C ASP A 237 13.60 -2.00 18.84
N GLY A 238 12.28 -2.13 18.79
CA GLY A 238 11.32 -1.54 19.73
C GLY A 238 11.35 -0.01 19.76
N ARG A 239 11.72 0.65 18.65
CA ARG A 239 11.92 2.10 18.58
C ARG A 239 11.28 2.71 17.32
N ARG A 240 11.06 4.03 17.39
CA ARG A 240 10.71 4.81 16.21
C ARG A 240 11.86 4.84 15.21
N VAL A 241 11.55 4.66 13.93
CA VAL A 241 12.51 4.74 12.82
C VAL A 241 12.14 5.91 11.91
N ALA A 242 13.11 6.78 11.64
CA ALA A 242 12.96 7.91 10.72
C ALA A 242 13.19 7.47 9.27
N LEU A 243 12.60 8.19 8.32
CA LEU A 243 12.81 8.04 6.89
C LEU A 243 13.32 9.37 6.28
N PRO A 244 14.21 9.34 5.26
CA PRO A 244 14.76 8.10 4.66
C PRO A 244 15.67 7.33 5.62
N LEU A 245 15.84 6.04 5.34
CA LEU A 245 16.77 5.22 6.11
C LEU A 245 18.22 5.68 5.82
N GLU A 246 19.00 5.87 6.86
CA GLU A 246 20.44 6.10 6.74
C GLU A 246 21.15 4.75 6.56
N TYR A 247 22.04 4.63 5.54
CA TYR A 247 22.76 3.40 5.17
C TYR A 247 24.27 3.60 5.22
#